data_5773b9227da420f2565ed28b3c18033c
#
_entry.id   5773b9227da420f2565ed28b3c18033c
#
_cell.length_a   1.000
_cell.length_b   1.000
_cell.length_c   1.000
_cell.angle_alpha   90.00
_cell.angle_beta   90.00
_cell.angle_gamma   90.00
#
_symmetry.space_group_name_H-M   'P 1'
#
loop_
_entity.id
_entity.type
_entity.pdbx_description
1 polymer ?
#
loop_
_entity_poly.entity_id
_entity_poly.type
_entity_poly.pdbx_seq_one_letter_code
_entity_poly.pdbx_strand_id
1 'polypeptide(L)'
;DGIKNAKEGRKMPGVKFLHQQSESNTKPQYIMGHSFQAFGVLCQVRGYCFCVPVCARIHEGIVRSNRDKRTLIDKANAMLGSICNDLKFVLLADAYYANGKVIGGLETRSCDLVTRVRKSTVAYERAPIPMKRKRGRPKKYGLAVKLQNLFGKAKFESIPSPVYGERNVEIEFLTRDLLWKPAKAVVRFVLVKHPVRGNIILLTTDLTLSSEEVILLYSLRFKIELAFKQAVHSVGSFGYHFWMAEMKPIKRRNGNQHLHRTSERYRNQVARKLRAYHVFVQTGMIAQGMLQYLSMTRDDLVWKHFG
;
A
#
# COMPACT_ATOMS: atom_id res chain seq x y z
N ASP A 1 -2.25 -1.04 1.43
CA ASP A 1 -1.27 -1.83 2.17
C ASP A 1 -1.81 -3.23 2.46
N GLY A 2 -0.94 -4.15 2.88
CA GLY A 2 -1.30 -5.54 3.20
C GLY A 2 -1.26 -5.83 4.69
N ILE A 3 -2.28 -6.54 5.22
CA ILE A 3 -2.26 -7.04 6.59
C ILE A 3 -2.38 -8.57 6.60
N LYS A 4 -1.53 -9.23 7.36
CA LYS A 4 -1.55 -10.68 7.59
C LYS A 4 -2.06 -10.94 8.99
N ASN A 5 -3.18 -11.65 9.07
CA ASN A 5 -3.85 -11.96 10.33
C ASN A 5 -3.80 -13.47 10.61
N ALA A 6 -3.21 -13.86 11.73
CA ALA A 6 -3.09 -15.25 12.14
C ALA A 6 -4.48 -15.90 12.34
N LYS A 7 -4.65 -17.11 11.81
CA LYS A 7 -5.85 -17.94 11.95
C LYS A 7 -5.44 -19.41 12.06
N GLU A 8 -5.73 -20.02 13.16
CA GLU A 8 -5.36 -21.41 13.42
C GLU A 8 -6.40 -22.42 12.91
N GLY A 9 -7.57 -21.93 12.50
CA GLY A 9 -8.68 -22.76 12.06
C GLY A 9 -8.37 -23.56 10.79
N ARG A 10 -8.30 -24.89 10.91
CA ARG A 10 -7.97 -25.81 9.81
C ARG A 10 -9.10 -25.96 8.79
N LYS A 11 -10.31 -25.52 9.09
CA LYS A 11 -11.49 -25.52 8.20
C LYS A 11 -11.93 -24.12 7.80
N MET A 12 -10.96 -23.20 7.64
CA MET A 12 -11.22 -21.83 7.20
C MET A 12 -10.74 -21.63 5.75
N PRO A 13 -11.66 -21.37 4.81
CA PRO A 13 -11.30 -21.07 3.41
C PRO A 13 -10.40 -19.83 3.33
N GLY A 14 -9.33 -19.92 2.52
CA GLY A 14 -8.38 -18.84 2.31
C GLY A 14 -7.24 -18.78 3.31
N VAL A 15 -7.28 -19.55 4.41
CA VAL A 15 -6.14 -19.68 5.31
C VAL A 15 -5.00 -20.40 4.59
N LYS A 16 -3.81 -19.83 4.65
CA LYS A 16 -2.59 -20.41 4.07
C LYS A 16 -1.37 -20.09 4.93
N PHE A 17 -0.27 -20.76 4.63
CA PHE A 17 1.03 -20.45 5.21
C PHE A 17 1.59 -19.17 4.61
N LEU A 18 1.89 -18.17 5.44
CA LEU A 18 2.28 -16.82 5.06
C LEU A 18 3.61 -16.48 5.71
N HIS A 19 4.54 -15.96 4.92
CA HIS A 19 5.75 -15.33 5.43
C HIS A 19 5.42 -13.92 5.94
N GLN A 20 5.77 -13.62 7.20
CA GLN A 20 5.65 -12.26 7.76
C GLN A 20 6.91 -11.47 7.44
N GLN A 21 6.75 -10.35 6.77
CA GLN A 21 7.84 -9.39 6.55
C GLN A 21 7.91 -8.43 7.74
N SER A 22 8.27 -8.95 8.91
CA SER A 22 8.42 -8.14 10.13
C SER A 22 9.89 -8.14 10.54
N GLU A 23 10.41 -6.96 10.85
CA GLU A 23 11.74 -6.78 11.43
C GLU A 23 11.77 -7.10 12.94
N SER A 24 10.59 -7.34 13.55
CA SER A 24 10.47 -7.66 14.96
C SER A 24 10.84 -9.11 15.24
N ASN A 25 11.86 -9.32 16.07
CA ASN A 25 12.30 -10.65 16.52
C ASN A 25 11.27 -11.37 17.39
N THR A 26 10.26 -10.68 17.90
CA THR A 26 9.20 -11.27 18.74
C THR A 26 8.06 -11.87 17.93
N LYS A 27 7.99 -11.58 16.62
CA LYS A 27 6.95 -12.14 15.74
C LYS A 27 7.49 -13.35 14.99
N PRO A 28 6.72 -14.46 14.89
CA PRO A 28 7.14 -15.59 14.10
C PRO A 28 7.31 -15.22 12.64
N GLN A 29 8.36 -15.71 12.00
CA GLN A 29 8.64 -15.45 10.58
C GLN A 29 7.52 -15.96 9.66
N TYR A 30 6.78 -16.98 10.09
CA TYR A 30 5.68 -17.58 9.33
C TYR A 30 4.47 -17.78 10.22
N ILE A 31 3.28 -17.58 9.63
CA ILE A 31 1.98 -17.83 10.27
C ILE A 31 1.05 -18.60 9.34
N MET A 32 0.12 -19.35 9.90
CA MET A 32 -1.11 -19.72 9.20
C MET A 32 -2.10 -18.58 9.37
N GLY A 33 -2.71 -18.13 8.27
CA GLY A 33 -3.62 -17.00 8.38
C GLY A 33 -4.23 -16.53 7.06
N HIS A 34 -4.95 -15.43 7.16
CA HIS A 34 -5.47 -14.69 6.02
C HIS A 34 -4.57 -13.50 5.69
N SER A 35 -4.33 -13.29 4.40
CA SER A 35 -3.67 -12.10 3.88
C SER A 35 -4.71 -11.20 3.24
N PHE A 36 -4.82 -9.97 3.75
CA PHE A 36 -5.75 -8.96 3.25
C PHE A 36 -4.98 -7.86 2.52
N GLN A 37 -5.56 -7.40 1.42
CA GLN A 37 -5.27 -6.09 0.85
C GLN A 37 -6.25 -5.09 1.44
N ALA A 38 -5.76 -3.95 1.91
CA ALA A 38 -6.60 -2.91 2.48
C ALA A 38 -6.25 -1.53 1.95
N PHE A 39 -7.27 -0.67 1.89
CA PHE A 39 -7.16 0.74 1.57
C PHE A 39 -7.85 1.57 2.66
N GLY A 40 -7.30 2.75 2.91
CA GLY A 40 -7.87 3.73 3.81
C GLY A 40 -7.73 5.12 3.23
N VAL A 41 -8.52 6.04 3.74
CA VAL A 41 -8.49 7.47 3.40
C VAL A 41 -7.83 8.22 4.55
N LEU A 42 -6.90 9.10 4.22
CA LEU A 42 -6.34 10.03 5.19
C LEU A 42 -7.33 11.16 5.42
N CYS A 43 -7.63 11.42 6.69
CA CYS A 43 -8.47 12.51 7.14
C CYS A 43 -7.66 13.43 8.04
N GLN A 44 -7.87 14.74 7.90
CA GLN A 44 -7.27 15.74 8.75
C GLN A 44 -8.37 16.54 9.45
N VAL A 45 -8.32 16.60 10.79
CA VAL A 45 -9.26 17.35 11.62
C VAL A 45 -8.47 18.04 12.72
N ARG A 46 -8.66 19.36 12.90
CA ARG A 46 -8.00 20.16 13.95
C ARG A 46 -6.49 19.96 14.05
N GLY A 47 -5.81 19.80 12.90
CA GLY A 47 -4.35 19.58 12.86
C GLY A 47 -3.90 18.12 13.07
N TYR A 48 -4.78 17.21 13.45
CA TYR A 48 -4.49 15.78 13.56
C TYR A 48 -4.78 15.07 12.25
N CYS A 49 -3.87 14.17 11.86
CA CYS A 49 -4.04 13.31 10.69
C CYS A 49 -4.20 11.85 11.12
N PHE A 50 -5.21 11.18 10.61
CA PHE A 50 -5.49 9.77 10.86
C PHE A 50 -5.97 9.07 9.59
N CYS A 51 -5.92 7.76 9.58
CA CYS A 51 -6.37 6.94 8.46
C CYS A 51 -7.67 6.23 8.81
N VAL A 52 -8.72 6.47 8.04
CA VAL A 52 -9.98 5.73 8.12
C VAL A 52 -9.87 4.54 7.16
N PRO A 53 -9.88 3.29 7.63
CA PRO A 53 -9.86 2.13 6.76
C PRO A 53 -11.21 2.01 6.02
N VAL A 54 -11.16 1.95 4.69
CA VAL A 54 -12.36 1.94 3.83
C VAL A 54 -12.70 0.53 3.37
N CYS A 55 -11.70 -0.25 3.02
CA CYS A 55 -11.92 -1.58 2.46
C CYS A 55 -10.76 -2.52 2.76
N ALA A 56 -11.07 -3.78 3.12
CA ALA A 56 -10.11 -4.86 3.17
C ALA A 56 -10.69 -6.13 2.54
N ARG A 57 -9.88 -6.84 1.75
CA ARG A 57 -10.28 -8.08 1.07
C ARG A 57 -9.17 -9.11 1.16
N ILE A 58 -9.54 -10.37 1.40
CA ILE A 58 -8.62 -11.50 1.29
C ILE A 58 -8.20 -11.60 -0.18
N HIS A 59 -6.91 -11.48 -0.45
CA HIS A 59 -6.36 -11.45 -1.80
C HIS A 59 -5.49 -12.67 -2.14
N GLU A 60 -5.17 -13.49 -1.15
CA GLU A 60 -4.40 -14.73 -1.29
C GLU A 60 -5.15 -15.92 -0.67
N GLY A 61 -4.59 -17.11 -0.83
CA GLY A 61 -5.09 -18.36 -0.21
C GLY A 61 -6.10 -19.12 -1.06
N ILE A 62 -6.77 -18.49 -2.03
CA ILE A 62 -7.75 -19.10 -2.91
C ILE A 62 -7.37 -18.94 -4.38
N VAL A 63 -7.33 -20.05 -5.10
CA VAL A 63 -7.19 -20.11 -6.57
C VAL A 63 -8.49 -20.60 -7.19
N ARG A 64 -9.23 -19.68 -7.81
CA ARG A 64 -10.53 -19.99 -8.44
C ARG A 64 -10.38 -20.61 -9.82
N SER A 65 -9.33 -20.26 -10.55
CA SER A 65 -9.04 -20.75 -11.88
C SER A 65 -7.52 -20.86 -12.07
N ASN A 66 -7.06 -21.93 -12.70
CA ASN A 66 -5.67 -22.10 -13.12
C ASN A 66 -5.27 -21.16 -14.26
N ARG A 67 -6.25 -20.53 -14.92
CA ARG A 67 -6.05 -19.50 -15.97
C ARG A 67 -5.92 -18.09 -15.41
N ASP A 68 -6.23 -17.87 -14.13
CA ASP A 68 -6.12 -16.55 -13.48
C ASP A 68 -4.63 -16.23 -13.22
N LYS A 69 -4.05 -15.40 -14.07
CA LYS A 69 -2.66 -14.94 -13.99
C LYS A 69 -2.51 -13.62 -13.23
N ARG A 70 -3.58 -13.08 -12.63
CA ARG A 70 -3.53 -11.82 -11.89
C ARG A 70 -2.59 -11.93 -10.71
N THR A 71 -1.67 -10.98 -10.65
CA THR A 71 -0.78 -10.77 -9.49
C THR A 71 -1.54 -10.08 -8.35
N LEU A 72 -0.92 -9.97 -7.17
CA LEU A 72 -1.49 -9.21 -6.05
C LEU A 72 -1.69 -7.73 -6.41
N ILE A 73 -0.80 -7.17 -7.23
CA ILE A 73 -0.94 -5.81 -7.76
C ILE A 73 -2.17 -5.67 -8.67
N ASP A 74 -2.41 -6.64 -9.55
CA ASP A 74 -3.59 -6.60 -10.43
C ASP A 74 -4.89 -6.65 -9.60
N LYS A 75 -4.90 -7.42 -8.50
CA LYS A 75 -6.03 -7.48 -7.56
C LYS A 75 -6.19 -6.18 -6.77
N ALA A 76 -5.08 -5.54 -6.36
CA ALA A 76 -5.10 -4.23 -5.70
C ALA A 76 -5.66 -3.15 -6.62
N ASN A 77 -5.22 -3.09 -7.88
CA ASN A 77 -5.76 -2.16 -8.89
C ASN A 77 -7.26 -2.37 -9.14
N ALA A 78 -7.70 -3.64 -9.24
CA ALA A 78 -9.12 -3.95 -9.39
C ALA A 78 -9.94 -3.50 -8.17
N MET A 79 -9.40 -3.65 -6.96
CA MET A 79 -10.03 -3.20 -5.73
C MET A 79 -10.11 -1.67 -5.64
N LEU A 80 -9.05 -0.95 -6.00
CA LEU A 80 -9.06 0.52 -6.12
C LEU A 80 -10.15 0.98 -7.09
N GLY A 81 -10.24 0.35 -8.26
CA GLY A 81 -11.28 0.66 -9.24
C GLY A 81 -12.71 0.46 -8.73
N SER A 82 -12.93 -0.49 -7.83
CA SER A 82 -14.27 -0.72 -7.25
C SER A 82 -14.66 0.27 -6.14
N ILE A 83 -13.69 0.98 -5.55
CA ILE A 83 -13.91 1.91 -4.44
C ILE A 83 -14.01 3.36 -4.91
N CYS A 84 -13.21 3.74 -5.90
CA CYS A 84 -12.94 5.13 -6.26
C CYS A 84 -13.05 5.36 -7.78
N ASN A 85 -14.18 5.02 -8.42
CA ASN A 85 -14.31 5.18 -9.87
C ASN A 85 -14.26 6.65 -10.33
N ASP A 86 -14.83 7.58 -9.55
CA ASP A 86 -15.03 8.97 -9.97
C ASP A 86 -14.25 9.99 -9.14
N LEU A 87 -13.42 9.51 -8.21
CA LEU A 87 -12.63 10.37 -7.33
C LEU A 87 -11.20 10.49 -7.83
N LYS A 88 -10.71 11.72 -7.94
CA LYS A 88 -9.28 12.01 -8.10
C LYS A 88 -8.60 11.95 -6.73
N PHE A 89 -7.49 11.22 -6.64
CA PHE A 89 -6.73 11.07 -5.41
C PHE A 89 -5.25 10.82 -5.69
N VAL A 90 -4.43 11.02 -4.67
CA VAL A 90 -3.03 10.60 -4.65
C VAL A 90 -2.92 9.34 -3.78
N LEU A 91 -2.47 8.24 -4.37
CA LEU A 91 -2.22 6.99 -3.64
C LEU A 91 -0.88 7.08 -2.90
N LEU A 92 -0.92 6.98 -1.58
CA LEU A 92 0.28 6.85 -0.75
C LEU A 92 0.57 5.36 -0.52
N ALA A 93 1.71 4.88 -1.00
CA ALA A 93 2.01 3.45 -0.96
C ALA A 93 3.48 3.18 -0.61
N ASP A 94 3.76 1.96 -0.16
CA ASP A 94 5.13 1.53 0.08
C ASP A 94 5.88 1.18 -1.23
N ALA A 95 7.17 0.83 -1.12
CA ALA A 95 8.01 0.51 -2.27
C ALA A 95 7.53 -0.71 -3.08
N TYR A 96 6.67 -1.56 -2.53
CA TYR A 96 6.10 -2.71 -3.25
C TYR A 96 5.20 -2.26 -4.41
N TYR A 97 4.53 -1.11 -4.25
CA TYR A 97 3.63 -0.55 -5.25
C TYR A 97 4.33 0.35 -6.27
N ALA A 98 5.63 0.57 -6.15
CA ALA A 98 6.44 1.33 -7.10
C ALA A 98 6.67 0.53 -8.39
N ASN A 99 5.65 0.36 -9.21
CA ASN A 99 5.73 -0.39 -10.47
C ASN A 99 4.75 0.13 -11.54
N GLY A 100 5.01 -0.25 -12.80
CA GLY A 100 4.25 0.25 -13.94
C GLY A 100 2.78 -0.19 -13.98
N LYS A 101 2.40 -1.31 -13.36
CA LYS A 101 1.00 -1.73 -13.31
C LYS A 101 0.18 -0.84 -12.39
N VAL A 102 0.75 -0.42 -11.24
CA VAL A 102 0.08 0.52 -10.33
C VAL A 102 -0.09 1.87 -11.02
N ILE A 103 1.00 2.41 -11.58
CA ILE A 103 0.98 3.71 -12.25
C ILE A 103 -0.02 3.70 -13.41
N GLY A 104 0.04 2.71 -14.31
CA GLY A 104 -0.92 2.60 -15.40
C GLY A 104 -2.37 2.45 -14.93
N GLY A 105 -2.61 1.74 -13.82
CA GLY A 105 -3.94 1.64 -13.21
C GLY A 105 -4.45 2.95 -12.60
N LEU A 106 -3.57 3.80 -12.08
CA LEU A 106 -3.90 5.13 -11.58
C LEU A 106 -4.09 6.13 -12.71
N GLU A 107 -3.21 6.11 -13.72
CA GLU A 107 -3.27 6.99 -14.90
C GLU A 107 -4.62 6.88 -15.63
N THR A 108 -5.16 5.66 -15.79
CA THR A 108 -6.50 5.46 -16.39
C THR A 108 -7.64 6.12 -15.61
N ARG A 109 -7.40 6.56 -14.37
CA ARG A 109 -8.35 7.23 -13.47
C ARG A 109 -7.97 8.68 -13.19
N SER A 110 -6.97 9.22 -13.86
CA SER A 110 -6.40 10.56 -13.57
C SER A 110 -6.02 10.71 -12.08
N CYS A 111 -5.44 9.66 -11.52
CA CYS A 111 -4.96 9.60 -10.14
C CYS A 111 -3.44 9.43 -10.12
N ASP A 112 -2.81 9.85 -9.04
CA ASP A 112 -1.38 9.90 -8.88
C ASP A 112 -0.87 8.97 -7.77
N LEU A 113 0.45 8.79 -7.74
CA LEU A 113 1.16 7.94 -6.80
C LEU A 113 2.25 8.75 -6.09
N VAL A 114 2.29 8.65 -4.76
CA VAL A 114 3.48 8.98 -3.96
C VAL A 114 3.97 7.70 -3.30
N THR A 115 5.22 7.34 -3.54
CA THR A 115 5.79 6.10 -3.05
C THR A 115 7.30 6.22 -2.82
N ARG A 116 7.88 5.24 -2.16
CA ARG A 116 9.32 5.06 -2.07
C ARG A 116 9.81 4.12 -3.17
N VAL A 117 10.99 4.37 -3.70
CA VAL A 117 11.65 3.44 -4.62
C VAL A 117 12.91 2.84 -3.99
N ARG A 118 13.38 1.72 -4.56
CA ARG A 118 14.60 1.04 -4.09
C ARG A 118 15.84 1.90 -4.37
N LYS A 119 16.86 1.82 -3.52
CA LYS A 119 18.14 2.52 -3.71
C LYS A 119 18.79 2.21 -5.06
N SER A 120 18.63 0.99 -5.57
CA SER A 120 19.14 0.54 -6.87
C SER A 120 18.38 1.08 -8.08
N THR A 121 17.37 1.95 -7.88
CA THR A 121 16.55 2.48 -8.99
C THR A 121 17.39 3.29 -9.96
N VAL A 122 17.18 3.00 -11.26
CA VAL A 122 17.76 3.74 -12.37
C VAL A 122 16.67 4.50 -13.10
N ALA A 123 16.89 5.78 -13.29
CA ALA A 123 16.07 6.67 -14.13
C ALA A 123 16.88 7.12 -15.35
N TYR A 124 16.27 7.90 -16.23
CA TYR A 124 16.89 8.32 -17.49
C TYR A 124 16.60 9.79 -17.76
N GLU A 125 17.58 10.48 -18.28
CA GLU A 125 17.37 11.77 -18.90
C GLU A 125 16.54 11.61 -20.19
N ARG A 126 15.95 12.70 -20.67
CA ARG A 126 15.36 12.70 -22.02
C ARG A 126 16.47 12.53 -23.04
N ALA A 127 16.24 11.70 -24.04
CA ALA A 127 17.20 11.59 -25.15
C ALA A 127 17.30 12.94 -25.86
N PRO A 128 18.50 13.40 -26.23
CA PRO A 128 18.68 14.60 -27.03
C PRO A 128 17.96 14.44 -28.38
N ILE A 129 17.34 15.52 -28.85
CA ILE A 129 16.72 15.55 -30.18
C ILE A 129 17.85 15.57 -31.22
N PRO A 130 17.94 14.58 -32.12
CA PRO A 130 19.00 14.55 -33.10
C PRO A 130 18.81 15.65 -34.14
N MET A 131 19.88 16.39 -34.46
CA MET A 131 19.85 17.45 -35.48
C MET A 131 19.42 16.94 -36.87
N LYS A 132 19.78 15.70 -37.20
CA LYS A 132 19.37 15.02 -38.43
C LYS A 132 18.49 13.82 -38.12
N ARG A 133 17.34 13.70 -38.78
CA ARG A 133 16.41 12.58 -38.64
C ARG A 133 17.10 11.29 -39.11
N LYS A 134 17.33 10.36 -38.23
CA LYS A 134 17.85 9.03 -38.54
C LYS A 134 16.69 8.07 -38.83
N ARG A 135 16.96 7.03 -39.62
CA ARG A 135 16.00 5.97 -39.94
C ARG A 135 15.66 5.21 -38.64
N GLY A 136 14.39 4.92 -38.40
CA GLY A 136 13.89 4.18 -37.23
C GLY A 136 13.22 5.07 -36.17
N ARG A 137 12.76 4.42 -35.08
CA ARG A 137 12.08 5.13 -33.96
C ARG A 137 13.10 5.94 -33.16
N PRO A 138 12.84 7.23 -32.91
CA PRO A 138 13.71 8.06 -32.08
C PRO A 138 13.91 7.46 -30.69
N LYS A 139 15.11 7.59 -30.14
CA LYS A 139 15.40 7.18 -28.76
C LYS A 139 14.57 8.02 -27.78
N LYS A 140 13.82 7.39 -26.88
CA LYS A 140 13.06 8.06 -25.82
C LYS A 140 13.94 8.34 -24.59
N TYR A 141 14.82 7.40 -24.24
CA TYR A 141 15.64 7.41 -23.04
C TYR A 141 17.07 7.82 -23.38
N GLY A 142 17.57 8.85 -22.70
CA GLY A 142 18.94 9.34 -22.79
C GLY A 142 19.90 8.64 -21.82
N LEU A 143 20.73 9.43 -21.15
CA LEU A 143 21.71 8.91 -20.17
C LEU A 143 21.01 8.26 -18.98
N ALA A 144 21.57 7.14 -18.53
CA ALA A 144 21.10 6.42 -17.35
C ALA A 144 21.62 7.10 -16.07
N VAL A 145 20.73 7.42 -15.16
CA VAL A 145 21.02 8.03 -13.86
C VAL A 145 20.76 7.02 -12.77
N LYS A 146 21.80 6.51 -12.12
CA LYS A 146 21.69 5.71 -10.90
C LYS A 146 21.40 6.65 -9.74
N LEU A 147 20.16 6.67 -9.23
CA LEU A 147 19.73 7.66 -8.24
C LEU A 147 20.57 7.63 -6.96
N GLN A 148 21.01 6.46 -6.52
CA GLN A 148 21.87 6.33 -5.35
C GLN A 148 23.18 7.12 -5.46
N ASN A 149 23.75 7.24 -6.67
CA ASN A 149 25.01 7.94 -6.87
C ASN A 149 24.88 9.45 -6.68
N LEU A 150 23.68 10.00 -6.75
CA LEU A 150 23.41 11.43 -6.56
C LEU A 150 23.64 11.86 -5.10
N PHE A 151 23.47 10.96 -4.12
CA PHE A 151 23.71 11.28 -2.71
C PHE A 151 25.14 11.74 -2.38
N GLY A 152 26.12 11.29 -3.15
CA GLY A 152 27.53 11.69 -2.96
C GLY A 152 28.04 12.75 -3.94
N LYS A 153 27.29 13.05 -5.01
CA LYS A 153 27.78 13.88 -6.13
C LYS A 153 27.02 15.19 -6.35
N ALA A 154 25.78 15.26 -5.89
CA ALA A 154 24.93 16.42 -6.14
C ALA A 154 24.82 17.32 -4.90
N LYS A 155 24.51 18.59 -5.13
CA LYS A 155 24.20 19.54 -4.06
C LYS A 155 22.77 19.33 -3.62
N PHE A 156 22.56 19.22 -2.31
CA PHE A 156 21.24 19.11 -1.67
C PHE A 156 20.87 20.43 -1.02
N GLU A 157 19.59 20.68 -0.90
CA GLU A 157 19.01 21.82 -0.18
C GLU A 157 18.64 21.37 1.22
N SER A 158 18.92 22.22 2.25
CA SER A 158 18.55 21.95 3.64
C SER A 158 17.27 22.68 3.99
N ILE A 159 16.34 21.97 4.65
CA ILE A 159 15.07 22.52 5.14
C ILE A 159 14.71 21.91 6.49
N PRO A 160 13.89 22.61 7.30
CA PRO A 160 13.20 21.98 8.41
C PRO A 160 12.36 20.80 7.92
N SER A 161 12.39 19.68 8.64
CA SER A 161 11.69 18.46 8.22
C SER A 161 10.18 18.66 8.11
N PRO A 162 9.55 18.46 6.93
CA PRO A 162 8.11 18.48 6.79
C PRO A 162 7.45 17.17 7.23
N VAL A 163 8.22 16.20 7.73
CA VAL A 163 7.73 14.90 8.18
C VAL A 163 6.74 15.05 9.31
N TYR A 164 5.57 14.44 9.20
CA TYR A 164 4.51 14.57 10.19
C TYR A 164 4.97 14.15 11.60
N GLY A 165 4.79 15.05 12.56
CA GLY A 165 5.15 14.84 13.96
C GLY A 165 6.61 15.11 14.32
N GLU A 166 7.47 15.46 13.37
CA GLU A 166 8.84 15.87 13.65
C GLU A 166 8.91 17.36 14.03
N ARG A 167 9.77 17.68 14.98
CA ARG A 167 10.08 19.05 15.41
C ARG A 167 11.60 19.20 15.55
N ASN A 168 12.13 20.36 15.15
CA ASN A 168 13.55 20.68 15.27
C ASN A 168 14.48 19.65 14.57
N VAL A 169 14.04 19.08 13.47
CA VAL A 169 14.82 18.16 12.63
C VAL A 169 15.09 18.84 11.30
N GLU A 170 16.33 18.93 10.89
CA GLU A 170 16.71 19.35 9.54
C GLU A 170 16.96 18.15 8.65
N ILE A 171 16.54 18.26 7.39
CA ILE A 171 16.77 17.28 6.35
C ILE A 171 17.38 17.96 5.12
N GLU A 172 18.12 17.18 4.34
CA GLU A 172 18.58 17.62 3.04
C GLU A 172 17.79 16.91 1.95
N PHE A 173 17.39 17.61 0.89
CA PHE A 173 16.71 16.98 -0.25
C PHE A 173 17.25 17.46 -1.59
N LEU A 174 16.99 16.64 -2.63
CA LEU A 174 17.31 16.92 -4.02
C LEU A 174 16.16 16.45 -4.90
N THR A 175 15.66 17.33 -5.75
CA THR A 175 14.59 17.03 -6.72
C THR A 175 15.17 16.73 -8.08
N ARG A 176 14.64 15.70 -8.77
CA ARG A 176 14.97 15.36 -10.16
C ARG A 176 13.73 14.84 -10.89
N ASP A 177 13.38 15.51 -11.98
CA ASP A 177 12.32 15.07 -12.89
C ASP A 177 12.97 14.26 -14.04
N LEU A 178 12.81 12.93 -14.00
CA LEU A 178 13.49 12.00 -14.90
C LEU A 178 12.50 10.99 -15.51
N LEU A 179 12.85 10.49 -16.69
CA LEU A 179 12.11 9.38 -17.31
C LEU A 179 12.34 8.08 -16.52
N TRP A 180 11.25 7.44 -16.15
CA TRP A 180 11.30 6.14 -15.49
C TRP A 180 10.66 5.05 -16.34
N LYS A 181 11.40 3.99 -16.63
CA LYS A 181 10.93 2.92 -17.55
C LYS A 181 9.62 2.27 -17.12
N PRO A 182 9.40 1.93 -15.84
CA PRO A 182 8.12 1.36 -15.40
C PRO A 182 6.93 2.29 -15.63
N ALA A 183 7.08 3.59 -15.42
CA ALA A 183 6.04 4.59 -15.67
C ALA A 183 5.88 4.94 -17.17
N LYS A 184 6.91 4.69 -17.97
CA LYS A 184 6.99 5.13 -19.38
C LYS A 184 6.82 6.67 -19.55
N ALA A 185 6.96 7.42 -18.49
CA ALA A 185 6.76 8.86 -18.37
C ALA A 185 7.87 9.51 -17.53
N VAL A 186 7.89 10.83 -17.52
CA VAL A 186 8.66 11.60 -16.54
C VAL A 186 7.94 11.50 -15.20
N VAL A 187 8.70 11.27 -14.16
CA VAL A 187 8.23 11.27 -12.77
C VAL A 187 9.20 12.10 -11.95
N ARG A 188 8.73 12.66 -10.84
CA ARG A 188 9.58 13.38 -9.89
C ARG A 188 10.15 12.42 -8.87
N PHE A 189 11.49 12.45 -8.75
CA PHE A 189 12.21 11.80 -7.67
C PHE A 189 12.64 12.86 -6.66
N VAL A 190 12.36 12.59 -5.39
CA VAL A 190 12.84 13.39 -4.26
C VAL A 190 13.79 12.52 -3.43
N LEU A 191 15.07 12.84 -3.52
CA LEU A 191 16.11 12.16 -2.75
C LEU A 191 16.23 12.90 -1.42
N VAL A 192 16.11 12.19 -0.31
CA VAL A 192 16.10 12.77 1.03
C VAL A 192 17.24 12.14 1.85
N LYS A 193 18.05 12.98 2.50
CA LYS A 193 18.97 12.59 3.54
C LYS A 193 18.37 13.00 4.88
N HIS A 194 18.02 12.00 5.68
CA HIS A 194 17.43 12.22 6.99
C HIS A 194 18.42 11.78 8.08
N PRO A 195 18.67 12.56 9.14
CA PRO A 195 19.70 12.26 10.12
C PRO A 195 19.49 10.93 10.84
N VAL A 196 18.24 10.54 11.09
CA VAL A 196 17.91 9.29 11.78
C VAL A 196 17.54 8.16 10.80
N ARG A 197 16.77 8.48 9.74
CA ARG A 197 16.23 7.47 8.80
C ARG A 197 17.18 7.16 7.64
N GLY A 198 18.26 7.93 7.51
CA GLY A 198 19.25 7.80 6.42
C GLY A 198 18.68 8.20 5.05
N ASN A 199 19.29 7.68 4.00
CA ASN A 199 19.00 8.05 2.63
C ASN A 199 17.73 7.34 2.10
N ILE A 200 16.77 8.13 1.62
CA ILE A 200 15.48 7.67 1.10
C ILE A 200 15.29 8.28 -0.30
N ILE A 201 14.70 7.51 -1.21
CA ILE A 201 14.32 8.00 -2.55
C ILE A 201 12.81 7.87 -2.67
N LEU A 202 12.11 9.00 -2.75
CA LEU A 202 10.68 9.08 -2.99
C LEU A 202 10.42 9.31 -4.48
N LEU A 203 9.22 8.95 -4.92
CA LEU A 203 8.73 9.14 -6.28
C LEU A 203 7.30 9.65 -6.23
N THR A 204 6.99 10.64 -7.06
CA THR A 204 5.61 11.00 -7.38
C THR A 204 5.38 11.04 -8.89
N THR A 205 4.17 10.67 -9.32
CA THR A 205 3.73 10.85 -10.71
C THR A 205 3.12 12.24 -10.94
N ASP A 206 2.66 12.89 -9.88
CA ASP A 206 2.19 14.29 -9.92
C ASP A 206 3.37 15.25 -9.86
N LEU A 207 3.64 15.90 -10.97
CA LEU A 207 4.73 16.89 -11.10
C LEU A 207 4.37 18.27 -10.53
N THR A 208 3.13 18.49 -10.11
CA THR A 208 2.70 19.76 -9.50
C THR A 208 3.04 19.81 -8.01
N LEU A 209 3.17 18.66 -7.34
CA LEU A 209 3.55 18.58 -5.93
C LEU A 209 4.99 19.09 -5.72
N SER A 210 5.19 19.95 -4.74
CA SER A 210 6.51 20.33 -4.25
C SER A 210 7.23 19.16 -3.59
N SER A 211 8.53 19.25 -3.43
CA SER A 211 9.31 18.21 -2.75
C SER A 211 8.93 18.06 -1.28
N GLU A 212 8.61 19.16 -0.62
CA GLU A 212 8.14 19.17 0.77
C GLU A 212 6.81 18.46 0.92
N GLU A 213 5.86 18.72 0.00
CA GLU A 213 4.57 18.00 -0.03
C GLU A 213 4.75 16.51 -0.25
N VAL A 214 5.65 16.10 -1.16
CA VAL A 214 5.95 14.68 -1.41
C VAL A 214 6.51 14.02 -0.14
N ILE A 215 7.42 14.68 0.57
CA ILE A 215 8.00 14.16 1.83
C ILE A 215 6.92 14.07 2.91
N LEU A 216 6.10 15.11 3.08
CA LEU A 216 4.99 15.13 4.03
C LEU A 216 3.99 14.01 3.74
N LEU A 217 3.49 13.93 2.50
CA LEU A 217 2.51 12.94 2.07
C LEU A 217 3.03 11.52 2.29
N TYR A 218 4.28 11.24 1.88
CA TYR A 218 4.86 9.93 2.11
C TYR A 218 4.98 9.60 3.61
N SER A 219 5.27 10.59 4.45
CA SER A 219 5.35 10.40 5.90
C SER A 219 4.01 9.98 6.51
N LEU A 220 2.89 10.41 5.93
CA LEU A 220 1.55 10.05 6.39
C LEU A 220 1.15 8.62 6.05
N ARG A 221 1.85 7.95 5.13
CA ARG A 221 1.58 6.55 4.74
C ARG A 221 1.49 5.61 5.94
N PHE A 222 2.32 5.79 6.96
CA PHE A 222 2.32 4.90 8.12
C PHE A 222 1.01 4.93 8.94
N LYS A 223 0.15 5.94 8.73
CA LYS A 223 -1.14 6.04 9.44
C LYS A 223 -2.06 4.84 9.17
N ILE A 224 -1.92 4.16 8.01
CA ILE A 224 -2.67 2.93 7.75
C ILE A 224 -2.20 1.78 8.66
N GLU A 225 -0.92 1.73 9.02
CA GLU A 225 -0.38 0.72 9.94
C GLU A 225 -0.94 0.93 11.36
N LEU A 226 -1.08 2.19 11.79
CA LEU A 226 -1.75 2.54 13.05
C LEU A 226 -3.24 2.18 13.02
N ALA A 227 -3.91 2.43 11.89
CA ALA A 227 -5.30 2.03 11.71
C ALA A 227 -5.45 0.50 11.79
N PHE A 228 -4.54 -0.28 11.22
CA PHE A 228 -4.53 -1.73 11.37
C PHE A 228 -4.30 -2.18 12.82
N LYS A 229 -3.38 -1.52 13.53
CA LYS A 229 -3.15 -1.81 14.95
C LYS A 229 -4.42 -1.59 15.77
N GLN A 230 -5.12 -0.49 15.56
CA GLN A 230 -6.40 -0.20 16.21
C GLN A 230 -7.49 -1.21 15.79
N ALA A 231 -7.58 -1.55 14.49
CA ALA A 231 -8.53 -2.53 13.97
C ALA A 231 -8.36 -3.91 14.63
N VAL A 232 -7.13 -4.33 14.87
CA VAL A 232 -6.82 -5.63 15.49
C VAL A 232 -7.03 -5.60 16.99
N HIS A 233 -6.46 -4.61 17.68
CA HIS A 233 -6.34 -4.63 19.15
C HIS A 233 -7.46 -3.90 19.88
N SER A 234 -8.03 -2.84 19.28
CA SER A 234 -9.07 -2.04 19.94
C SER A 234 -10.48 -2.43 19.51
N VAL A 235 -10.69 -2.63 18.21
CA VAL A 235 -12.03 -2.91 17.64
C VAL A 235 -12.28 -4.40 17.44
N GLY A 236 -11.23 -5.21 17.30
CA GLY A 236 -11.38 -6.63 17.03
C GLY A 236 -11.87 -6.96 15.61
N SER A 237 -11.66 -6.04 14.64
CA SER A 237 -12.16 -6.16 13.26
C SER A 237 -11.71 -7.43 12.54
N PHE A 238 -10.64 -8.05 13.00
CA PHE A 238 -10.13 -9.31 12.46
C PHE A 238 -10.34 -10.50 13.41
N GLY A 239 -11.18 -10.34 14.44
CA GLY A 239 -11.40 -11.31 15.50
C GLY A 239 -12.37 -12.47 15.18
N TYR A 240 -12.80 -12.63 13.92
CA TYR A 240 -13.70 -13.72 13.54
C TYR A 240 -13.07 -15.10 13.70
N HIS A 241 -13.88 -16.09 14.16
CA HIS A 241 -13.47 -17.47 14.41
C HIS A 241 -14.40 -18.52 13.79
N PHE A 242 -15.27 -18.17 12.86
CA PHE A 242 -16.18 -19.13 12.25
C PHE A 242 -15.57 -19.85 11.05
N TRP A 243 -15.82 -21.14 10.94
CA TRP A 243 -15.29 -22.07 9.93
C TRP A 243 -16.39 -22.70 9.06
N MET A 244 -15.99 -23.53 8.12
CA MET A 244 -16.87 -24.27 7.21
C MET A 244 -16.87 -25.76 7.56
N ALA A 245 -18.01 -26.29 8.02
CA ALA A 245 -18.14 -27.67 8.50
C ALA A 245 -17.75 -28.72 7.45
N GLU A 246 -18.18 -28.51 6.20
CA GLU A 246 -17.94 -29.42 5.08
C GLU A 246 -16.51 -29.37 4.52
N MET A 247 -15.72 -28.43 4.98
CA MET A 247 -14.33 -28.30 4.53
C MET A 247 -13.47 -29.39 5.17
N LYS A 248 -12.71 -30.12 4.34
CA LYS A 248 -11.65 -30.99 4.84
C LYS A 248 -10.56 -30.15 5.53
N PRO A 249 -10.07 -30.57 6.73
CA PRO A 249 -9.03 -29.83 7.42
C PRO A 249 -7.77 -29.67 6.58
N ILE A 250 -7.29 -28.45 6.44
CA ILE A 250 -6.00 -28.17 5.76
C ILE A 250 -4.84 -28.64 6.63
N LYS A 251 -3.76 -29.04 5.98
CA LYS A 251 -2.50 -29.38 6.66
C LYS A 251 -1.79 -28.12 7.18
N ARG A 252 -0.95 -28.26 8.19
CA ARG A 252 -0.01 -27.20 8.57
C ARG A 252 0.90 -26.87 7.38
N ARG A 253 1.25 -25.60 7.22
CA ARG A 253 2.04 -25.07 6.10
C ARG A 253 1.38 -25.26 4.72
N ASN A 254 0.05 -25.39 4.68
CA ASN A 254 -0.68 -25.46 3.42
C ASN A 254 -0.56 -24.16 2.61
N GLY A 255 -0.41 -24.30 1.30
CA GLY A 255 -0.41 -23.18 0.36
C GLY A 255 -1.82 -22.75 -0.04
N ASN A 256 -1.98 -22.39 -1.32
CA ASN A 256 -3.28 -21.98 -1.86
C ASN A 256 -4.25 -23.16 -1.98
N GLN A 257 -5.54 -22.88 -1.75
CA GLN A 257 -6.64 -23.82 -1.96
C GLN A 257 -7.18 -23.67 -3.38
N HIS A 258 -7.14 -24.75 -4.15
CA HIS A 258 -7.47 -24.77 -5.58
C HIS A 258 -8.95 -25.12 -5.82
N LEU A 259 -9.83 -24.13 -5.87
CA LEU A 259 -11.28 -24.31 -6.01
C LEU A 259 -11.70 -24.82 -7.39
N HIS A 260 -10.92 -24.58 -8.44
CA HIS A 260 -11.22 -25.08 -9.79
C HIS A 260 -11.24 -26.62 -9.88
N ARG A 261 -10.71 -27.30 -8.86
CA ARG A 261 -10.71 -28.78 -8.75
C ARG A 261 -11.84 -29.33 -7.89
N THR A 262 -12.80 -28.50 -7.48
CA THR A 262 -13.89 -28.85 -6.57
C THR A 262 -15.24 -28.70 -7.25
N SER A 263 -16.30 -29.30 -6.65
CA SER A 263 -17.68 -29.16 -7.13
C SER A 263 -18.15 -27.69 -7.03
N GLU A 264 -19.15 -27.36 -7.85
CA GLU A 264 -19.77 -26.03 -7.83
C GLU A 264 -20.42 -25.74 -6.47
N ARG A 265 -21.11 -26.70 -5.88
CA ARG A 265 -21.70 -26.60 -4.55
C ARG A 265 -20.64 -26.17 -3.52
N TYR A 266 -19.47 -26.82 -3.52
CA TYR A 266 -18.37 -26.49 -2.61
C TYR A 266 -17.81 -25.08 -2.88
N ARG A 267 -17.62 -24.70 -4.16
CA ARG A 267 -17.17 -23.35 -4.52
C ARG A 267 -18.12 -22.27 -4.00
N ASN A 268 -19.43 -22.50 -4.09
CA ASN A 268 -20.46 -21.57 -3.61
C ASN A 268 -20.44 -21.45 -2.08
N GLN A 269 -20.24 -22.55 -1.36
CA GLN A 269 -20.06 -22.54 0.11
C GLN A 269 -18.83 -21.75 0.52
N VAL A 270 -17.68 -21.96 -0.15
CA VAL A 270 -16.46 -21.18 0.09
C VAL A 270 -16.68 -19.70 -0.20
N ALA A 271 -17.35 -19.35 -1.30
CA ALA A 271 -17.65 -17.96 -1.65
C ALA A 271 -18.52 -17.29 -0.57
N ARG A 272 -19.55 -17.98 -0.06
CA ARG A 272 -20.40 -17.52 1.04
C ARG A 272 -19.59 -17.29 2.31
N LYS A 273 -18.70 -18.21 2.65
CA LYS A 273 -17.86 -18.10 3.84
C LYS A 273 -16.86 -16.93 3.75
N LEU A 274 -16.20 -16.77 2.60
CA LEU A 274 -15.31 -15.62 2.35
C LEU A 274 -16.07 -14.29 2.43
N ARG A 275 -17.30 -14.24 1.89
CA ARG A 275 -18.15 -13.05 2.03
C ARG A 275 -18.45 -12.74 3.49
N ALA A 276 -18.73 -13.75 4.31
CA ALA A 276 -18.97 -13.57 5.74
C ALA A 276 -17.73 -12.98 6.47
N TYR A 277 -16.51 -13.46 6.14
CA TYR A 277 -15.28 -12.86 6.68
C TYR A 277 -15.13 -11.40 6.25
N HIS A 278 -15.38 -11.09 4.97
CA HIS A 278 -15.30 -9.72 4.48
C HIS A 278 -16.33 -8.80 5.13
N VAL A 279 -17.57 -9.28 5.34
CA VAL A 279 -18.60 -8.51 6.03
C VAL A 279 -18.18 -8.21 7.47
N PHE A 280 -17.72 -9.23 8.22
CA PHE A 280 -17.24 -9.03 9.58
C PHE A 280 -16.13 -7.98 9.67
N VAL A 281 -15.10 -8.11 8.83
CA VAL A 281 -13.98 -7.17 8.79
C VAL A 281 -14.46 -5.76 8.40
N GLN A 282 -15.34 -5.68 7.42
CA GLN A 282 -15.87 -4.39 6.94
C GLN A 282 -16.73 -3.68 8.01
N THR A 283 -17.54 -4.43 8.75
CA THR A 283 -18.33 -3.89 9.88
C THR A 283 -17.41 -3.34 10.96
N GLY A 284 -16.34 -4.07 11.30
CA GLY A 284 -15.34 -3.59 12.25
C GLY A 284 -14.61 -2.32 11.77
N MET A 285 -14.30 -2.22 10.48
CA MET A 285 -13.71 -1.00 9.89
C MET A 285 -14.67 0.19 9.93
N ILE A 286 -15.96 -0.03 9.68
CA ILE A 286 -16.97 1.02 9.81
C ILE A 286 -17.04 1.48 11.27
N ALA A 287 -17.12 0.56 12.22
CA ALA A 287 -17.12 0.88 13.64
C ALA A 287 -15.88 1.69 14.04
N GLN A 288 -14.69 1.30 13.56
CA GLN A 288 -13.46 2.07 13.78
C GLN A 288 -13.54 3.48 13.22
N GLY A 289 -14.03 3.65 11.99
CA GLY A 289 -14.22 4.97 11.38
C GLY A 289 -15.21 5.84 12.18
N MET A 290 -16.29 5.26 12.69
CA MET A 290 -17.24 5.96 13.57
C MET A 290 -16.59 6.39 14.89
N LEU A 291 -15.81 5.52 15.53
CA LEU A 291 -15.07 5.85 16.76
C LEU A 291 -14.06 6.97 16.51
N GLN A 292 -13.33 6.92 15.40
CA GLN A 292 -12.41 7.98 15.00
C GLN A 292 -13.14 9.30 14.76
N TYR A 293 -14.28 9.28 14.08
CA TYR A 293 -15.10 10.46 13.85
C TYR A 293 -15.59 11.06 15.19
N LEU A 294 -16.12 10.24 16.07
CA LEU A 294 -16.59 10.69 17.40
C LEU A 294 -15.46 11.28 18.24
N SER A 295 -14.29 10.64 18.25
CA SER A 295 -13.12 11.14 19.00
C SER A 295 -12.60 12.48 18.50
N MET A 296 -12.84 12.82 17.24
CA MET A 296 -12.42 14.09 16.64
C MET A 296 -13.49 15.21 16.73
N THR A 297 -14.76 14.84 16.78
CA THR A 297 -15.88 15.80 16.80
C THR A 297 -16.46 16.02 18.18
N ARG A 298 -16.24 15.07 19.10
CA ARG A 298 -16.77 15.03 20.46
C ARG A 298 -15.68 14.64 21.47
N ASP A 299 -14.50 15.20 21.30
CA ASP A 299 -13.33 14.93 22.16
C ASP A 299 -13.62 15.23 23.64
N ASP A 300 -14.35 16.32 23.93
CA ASP A 300 -14.80 16.69 25.27
C ASP A 300 -15.60 15.57 25.97
N LEU A 301 -16.53 14.94 25.25
CA LEU A 301 -17.35 13.84 25.77
C LEU A 301 -16.55 12.55 25.90
N VAL A 302 -15.68 12.26 24.93
CA VAL A 302 -14.84 11.05 24.96
C VAL A 302 -13.90 11.09 26.16
N TRP A 303 -13.16 12.18 26.37
CA TRP A 303 -12.24 12.30 27.50
C TRP A 303 -12.94 12.36 28.86
N LYS A 304 -14.14 12.90 28.91
CA LYS A 304 -14.95 12.91 30.15
C LYS A 304 -15.33 11.50 30.62
N HIS A 305 -15.54 10.55 29.70
CA HIS A 305 -16.05 9.21 30.02
C HIS A 305 -14.98 8.12 29.97
N PHE A 306 -13.84 8.35 29.31
CA PHE A 306 -12.79 7.36 29.10
C PHE A 306 -11.39 7.86 29.49
N GLY A 307 -11.29 9.04 30.09
CA GLY A 307 -10.04 9.64 30.60
C GLY A 307 -9.70 9.17 32.03
#